data_7e4b64e4adf98ba295b1a7b5de61aaef
#
_entry.id   7e4b64e4adf98ba295b1a7b5de61aaef
#
_cell.length_a   1.000
_cell.length_b   1.000
_cell.length_c   1.000
_cell.angle_alpha   90.00
_cell.angle_beta   90.00
_cell.angle_gamma   90.00
#
_symmetry.space_group_name_H-M   'P 1'
#
loop_
_entity.id
_entity.type
_entity.pdbx_description
1 polymer ?
#
loop_
_entity_poly.entity_id
_entity_poly.type
_entity_poly.pdbx_seq_one_letter_code
_entity_poly.pdbx_strand_id
1 'polypeptide(L)'
;MKYAANPAIVERAAREQVPFTMACWSSTVPNRVPRQKRIKRMFEAGLNIVLGTDDPAMFATTMGHCWRTLFAASKWHVTEARRLSLAGIEASWLPESRKCELRREFDAALAALEAALDPFDRELDLAIERPLPQWP
;
A
#
# COMPACT_ATOMS: atom_id res chain seq x y z
N MET A 1 -13.62 -22.02 6.20
CA MET A 1 -14.05 -21.86 4.80
C MET A 1 -12.95 -21.13 4.04
N LYS A 2 -12.24 -21.81 3.14
CA LYS A 2 -11.27 -21.16 2.24
C LYS A 2 -12.08 -20.54 1.11
N TYR A 3 -12.26 -19.24 1.12
CA TYR A 3 -12.72 -18.53 -0.09
C TYR A 3 -11.57 -18.58 -1.10
N ALA A 4 -11.58 -19.59 -1.96
CA ALA A 4 -10.81 -19.54 -3.17
C ALA A 4 -11.45 -18.44 -4.04
N ALA A 5 -10.72 -17.36 -4.28
CA ALA A 5 -11.18 -16.36 -5.24
C ALA A 5 -11.37 -17.08 -6.59
N ASN A 6 -12.52 -16.86 -7.24
CA ASN A 6 -12.74 -17.38 -8.58
C ASN A 6 -11.72 -16.70 -9.54
N PRO A 7 -10.81 -17.46 -10.19
CA PRO A 7 -9.77 -16.88 -11.02
C PRO A 7 -10.31 -15.95 -12.11
N ALA A 8 -11.43 -16.31 -12.74
CA ALA A 8 -12.05 -15.51 -13.78
C ALA A 8 -12.54 -14.14 -13.26
N ILE A 9 -13.00 -14.07 -12.02
CA ILE A 9 -13.38 -12.79 -11.38
C ILE A 9 -12.14 -11.96 -11.10
N VAL A 10 -11.06 -12.58 -10.62
CA VAL A 10 -9.79 -11.87 -10.35
C VAL A 10 -9.20 -11.31 -11.63
N GLU A 11 -9.13 -12.10 -12.70
CA GLU A 11 -8.65 -11.67 -14.01
C GLU A 11 -9.49 -10.53 -14.59
N ARG A 12 -10.81 -10.65 -14.49
CA ARG A 12 -11.74 -9.60 -14.94
C ARG A 12 -11.52 -8.31 -14.13
N ALA A 13 -11.46 -8.38 -12.81
CA ALA A 13 -11.26 -7.22 -11.95
C ALA A 13 -9.89 -6.55 -12.20
N ALA A 14 -8.84 -7.35 -12.45
CA ALA A 14 -7.53 -6.83 -12.80
C ALA A 14 -7.53 -6.15 -14.18
N ARG A 15 -8.19 -6.74 -15.18
CA ARG A 15 -8.30 -6.16 -16.51
C ARG A 15 -9.12 -4.86 -16.51
N GLU A 16 -10.23 -4.84 -15.79
CA GLU A 16 -11.14 -3.70 -15.70
C GLU A 16 -10.67 -2.65 -14.67
N GLN A 17 -9.56 -2.92 -13.96
CA GLN A 17 -8.97 -2.06 -12.93
C GLN A 17 -9.99 -1.59 -11.88
N VAL A 18 -10.92 -2.49 -11.50
CA VAL A 18 -11.91 -2.21 -10.46
C VAL A 18 -11.19 -1.88 -9.14
N PRO A 19 -11.44 -0.71 -8.52
CA PRO A 19 -10.74 -0.32 -7.30
C PRO A 19 -11.25 -1.11 -6.08
N PHE A 20 -10.31 -1.65 -5.32
CA PHE A 20 -10.56 -2.34 -4.05
C PHE A 20 -10.02 -1.51 -2.90
N THR A 21 -10.89 -0.91 -2.11
CA THR A 21 -10.48 -0.25 -0.86
C THR A 21 -10.11 -1.30 0.19
N MET A 22 -8.88 -1.22 0.65
CA MET A 22 -8.30 -2.17 1.61
C MET A 22 -7.83 -1.47 2.87
N ALA A 23 -8.42 -1.83 4.01
CA ALA A 23 -7.97 -1.37 5.31
C ALA A 23 -6.92 -2.31 5.88
N CYS A 24 -5.70 -1.81 6.10
CA CYS A 24 -4.58 -2.63 6.57
C CYS A 24 -4.76 -3.12 8.01
N TRP A 25 -5.44 -2.33 8.82
CA TRP A 25 -5.48 -2.50 10.27
C TRP A 25 -6.84 -2.89 10.84
N SER A 26 -7.88 -3.03 10.07
CA SER A 26 -9.14 -3.45 10.67
C SER A 26 -9.02 -4.88 11.20
N SER A 27 -8.86 -4.95 12.50
CA SER A 27 -8.79 -5.98 13.50
C SER A 27 -9.00 -7.45 13.12
N THR A 28 -8.24 -8.25 13.75
CA THR A 28 -8.71 -9.00 14.93
C THR A 28 -9.74 -10.07 14.65
N VAL A 29 -9.57 -10.78 13.52
CA VAL A 29 -10.12 -12.13 13.54
C VAL A 29 -8.95 -13.05 13.87
N PRO A 30 -8.90 -13.61 15.08
CA PRO A 30 -7.92 -14.61 15.45
C PRO A 30 -7.84 -15.70 14.36
N ASN A 31 -6.62 -16.16 14.05
CA ASN A 31 -6.36 -17.26 13.11
C ASN A 31 -6.61 -16.98 11.61
N ARG A 32 -6.70 -15.74 11.14
CA ARG A 32 -6.72 -15.43 9.70
C ARG A 32 -5.34 -14.99 9.20
N VAL A 33 -5.09 -15.27 7.92
CA VAL A 33 -3.91 -14.74 7.21
C VAL A 33 -3.84 -13.23 7.41
N PRO A 34 -2.72 -12.68 7.86
CA PRO A 34 -2.56 -11.25 8.04
C PRO A 34 -3.04 -10.48 6.81
N ARG A 35 -3.77 -9.39 7.00
CA ARG A 35 -4.34 -8.60 5.89
C ARG A 35 -3.26 -8.11 4.94
N GLN A 36 -2.11 -7.74 5.45
CA GLN A 36 -0.96 -7.30 4.68
C GLN A 36 -0.56 -8.34 3.61
N LYS A 37 -0.51 -9.62 3.99
CA LYS A 37 -0.23 -10.71 3.04
C LYS A 37 -1.31 -10.88 1.97
N ARG A 38 -2.58 -10.58 2.31
CA ARG A 38 -3.67 -10.60 1.33
C ARG A 38 -3.57 -9.42 0.37
N ILE A 39 -3.34 -8.23 0.90
CA ILE A 39 -3.17 -7.00 0.10
C ILE A 39 -2.00 -7.22 -0.88
N LYS A 40 -0.87 -7.74 -0.39
CA LYS A 40 0.26 -8.08 -1.23
C LYS A 40 -0.12 -9.01 -2.39
N ARG A 41 -0.80 -10.13 -2.09
CA ARG A 41 -1.23 -11.07 -3.14
C ARG A 41 -2.19 -10.46 -4.15
N MET A 42 -3.11 -9.62 -3.70
CA MET A 42 -4.05 -8.92 -4.58
C MET A 42 -3.31 -7.93 -5.49
N PHE A 43 -2.37 -7.19 -4.94
CA PHE A 43 -1.54 -6.26 -5.68
C PHE A 43 -0.67 -6.98 -6.73
N GLU A 44 -0.02 -8.08 -6.35
CA GLU A 44 0.78 -8.93 -7.24
C GLU A 44 -0.07 -9.59 -8.35
N ALA A 45 -1.34 -9.84 -8.08
CA ALA A 45 -2.32 -10.30 -9.08
C ALA A 45 -2.81 -9.19 -10.02
N GLY A 46 -2.25 -7.98 -9.93
CA GLY A 46 -2.60 -6.85 -10.80
C GLY A 46 -3.89 -6.11 -10.42
N LEU A 47 -4.51 -6.43 -9.29
CA LEU A 47 -5.71 -5.74 -8.84
C LEU A 47 -5.40 -4.29 -8.43
N ASN A 48 -6.36 -3.41 -8.70
CA ASN A 48 -6.28 -2.00 -8.33
C ASN A 48 -6.59 -1.83 -6.83
N ILE A 49 -5.55 -1.64 -6.04
CA ILE A 49 -5.65 -1.53 -4.58
C ILE A 49 -5.60 -0.06 -4.15
N VAL A 50 -6.60 0.35 -3.39
CA VAL A 50 -6.66 1.65 -2.73
C VAL A 50 -6.58 1.43 -1.22
N LEU A 51 -5.59 2.05 -0.57
CA LEU A 51 -5.43 1.92 0.87
C LEU A 51 -6.38 2.87 1.62
N GLY A 52 -6.94 2.35 2.70
CA GLY A 52 -7.76 3.10 3.64
C GLY A 52 -7.49 2.68 5.08
N THR A 53 -7.94 3.49 6.02
CA THR A 53 -7.86 3.20 7.45
C THR A 53 -9.09 2.47 7.97
N ASP A 54 -10.19 2.49 7.22
CA ASP A 54 -11.53 2.18 7.71
C ASP A 54 -11.93 3.20 8.80
N ASP A 55 -12.26 2.78 10.01
CA ASP A 55 -12.59 3.65 11.13
C ASP A 55 -11.36 3.96 11.99
N PRO A 56 -10.58 5.02 11.69
CA PRO A 56 -9.29 5.25 12.34
C PRO A 56 -9.42 5.51 13.84
N ALA A 57 -10.48 6.16 14.28
CA ALA A 57 -10.75 6.42 15.68
C ALA A 57 -11.09 5.12 16.44
N MET A 58 -11.92 4.26 15.86
CA MET A 58 -12.33 2.98 16.43
C MET A 58 -11.16 1.99 16.51
N PHE A 59 -10.30 1.97 15.50
CA PHE A 59 -9.15 1.05 15.44
C PHE A 59 -7.85 1.65 15.98
N ALA A 60 -7.88 2.84 16.55
CA ALA A 60 -6.72 3.57 17.06
C ALA A 60 -5.55 3.55 16.06
N THR A 61 -5.83 3.83 14.79
CA THR A 61 -4.85 3.76 13.70
C THR A 61 -4.76 5.05 12.91
N THR A 62 -3.71 5.18 12.13
CA THR A 62 -3.51 6.28 11.19
C THR A 62 -3.14 5.74 9.81
N MET A 63 -3.29 6.54 8.77
CA MET A 63 -2.84 6.17 7.43
C MET A 63 -1.34 5.85 7.43
N GLY A 64 -0.51 6.65 8.11
CA GLY A 64 0.92 6.38 8.24
C GLY A 64 1.24 5.04 8.90
N HIS A 65 0.43 4.62 9.89
CA HIS A 65 0.57 3.28 10.49
C HIS A 65 0.21 2.18 9.49
N CYS A 66 -0.87 2.35 8.73
CA CYS A 66 -1.26 1.40 7.67
C CYS A 66 -0.15 1.23 6.63
N TRP A 67 0.44 2.34 6.17
CA TRP A 67 1.56 2.31 5.23
C TRP A 67 2.77 1.56 5.81
N ARG A 68 3.26 1.97 6.98
CA ARG A 68 4.42 1.32 7.61
C ARG A 68 4.24 -0.18 7.78
N THR A 69 3.09 -0.61 8.30
CA THR A 69 2.84 -2.05 8.55
C THR A 69 2.72 -2.85 7.25
N LEU A 70 2.10 -2.27 6.22
CA LEU A 70 1.98 -2.92 4.92
C LEU A 70 3.34 -3.07 4.25
N PHE A 71 4.14 -1.99 4.24
CA PHE A 71 5.45 -1.97 3.58
C PHE A 71 6.45 -2.90 4.27
N ALA A 72 6.51 -2.86 5.60
CA ALA A 72 7.34 -3.78 6.38
C ALA A 72 6.99 -5.26 6.13
N ALA A 73 5.69 -5.59 6.09
CA ALA A 73 5.25 -6.97 5.88
C ALA A 73 5.39 -7.43 4.42
N SER A 74 5.38 -6.51 3.47
CA SER A 74 5.42 -6.80 2.03
C SER A 74 6.82 -6.71 1.43
N LYS A 75 7.74 -6.06 2.12
CA LYS A 75 9.07 -5.68 1.62
C LYS A 75 8.96 -4.86 0.32
N TRP A 76 8.05 -3.90 0.33
CA TRP A 76 7.80 -3.02 -0.80
C TRP A 76 8.66 -1.75 -0.71
N HIS A 77 8.88 -1.13 -1.85
CA HIS A 77 9.71 0.04 -2.05
C HIS A 77 8.90 1.23 -2.59
N VAL A 78 9.57 2.30 -2.95
CA VAL A 78 8.97 3.55 -3.43
C VAL A 78 8.06 3.34 -4.65
N THR A 79 8.43 2.42 -5.53
CA THR A 79 7.65 2.11 -6.75
C THR A 79 6.22 1.64 -6.41
N GLU A 80 6.09 0.75 -5.43
CA GLU A 80 4.78 0.25 -4.96
C GLU A 80 4.01 1.35 -4.23
N ALA A 81 4.71 2.19 -3.46
CA ALA A 81 4.12 3.35 -2.81
C ALA A 81 3.49 4.29 -3.82
N ARG A 82 4.24 4.66 -4.86
CA ARG A 82 3.76 5.51 -5.95
C ARG A 82 2.50 4.92 -6.60
N ARG A 83 2.54 3.64 -6.97
CA ARG A 83 1.40 2.97 -7.61
C ARG A 83 0.15 2.98 -6.73
N LEU A 84 0.27 2.68 -5.43
CA LEU A 84 -0.85 2.68 -4.50
C LEU A 84 -1.43 4.08 -4.27
N SER A 85 -0.59 5.10 -4.20
CA SER A 85 -1.03 6.48 -4.02
C SER A 85 -1.78 6.99 -5.24
N LEU A 86 -1.25 6.75 -6.43
CA LEU A 86 -1.92 7.11 -7.69
C LEU A 86 -3.24 6.37 -7.85
N ALA A 87 -3.32 5.10 -7.45
CA ALA A 87 -4.57 4.34 -7.46
C ALA A 87 -5.67 5.01 -6.64
N GLY A 88 -5.34 5.66 -5.52
CA GLY A 88 -6.29 6.43 -4.72
C GLY A 88 -6.84 7.66 -5.46
N ILE A 89 -5.99 8.36 -6.21
CA ILE A 89 -6.40 9.50 -7.03
C ILE A 89 -7.33 9.02 -8.15
N GLU A 90 -6.95 7.97 -8.87
CA GLU A 90 -7.73 7.43 -9.99
C GLU A 90 -9.09 6.89 -9.56
N ALA A 91 -9.16 6.22 -8.42
CA ALA A 91 -10.40 5.67 -7.89
C ALA A 91 -11.34 6.73 -7.31
N SER A 92 -10.89 7.97 -7.13
CA SER A 92 -11.73 9.06 -6.62
C SER A 92 -12.80 9.47 -7.65
N TRP A 93 -13.90 10.03 -7.15
CA TRP A 93 -14.97 10.57 -8.01
C TRP A 93 -14.73 12.04 -8.40
N LEU A 94 -13.49 12.49 -8.33
CA LEU A 94 -13.11 13.84 -8.72
C LEU A 94 -13.15 14.00 -10.26
N PRO A 95 -13.44 15.21 -10.76
CA PRO A 95 -13.33 15.51 -12.18
C PRO A 95 -11.88 15.33 -12.65
N GLU A 96 -11.71 14.96 -13.92
CA GLU A 96 -10.39 14.63 -14.48
C GLU A 96 -9.39 15.80 -14.37
N SER A 97 -9.85 17.05 -14.49
CA SER A 97 -9.01 18.22 -14.27
C SER A 97 -8.35 18.22 -12.89
N ARG A 98 -9.14 17.90 -11.84
CA ARG A 98 -8.64 17.82 -10.47
C ARG A 98 -7.72 16.63 -10.25
N LYS A 99 -8.01 15.48 -10.86
CA LYS A 99 -7.09 14.34 -10.85
C LYS A 99 -5.75 14.67 -11.49
N CYS A 100 -5.75 15.38 -12.61
CA CYS A 100 -4.52 15.85 -13.26
C CYS A 100 -3.68 16.78 -12.39
N GLU A 101 -4.33 17.68 -11.65
CA GLU A 101 -3.65 18.54 -10.67
C GLU A 101 -3.02 17.70 -9.54
N LEU A 102 -3.81 16.83 -8.94
CA LEU A 102 -3.33 15.97 -7.85
C LEU A 102 -2.18 15.05 -8.27
N ARG A 103 -2.20 14.49 -9.48
CA ARG A 103 -1.08 13.72 -10.02
C ARG A 103 0.19 14.55 -10.08
N ARG A 104 0.12 15.78 -10.59
CA ARG A 104 1.28 16.69 -10.67
C ARG A 104 1.80 17.07 -9.29
N GLU A 105 0.89 17.44 -8.37
CA GLU A 105 1.25 17.76 -6.98
C GLU A 105 1.95 16.56 -6.32
N PHE A 106 1.42 15.35 -6.53
CA PHE A 106 1.96 14.14 -5.97
C PHE A 106 3.32 13.76 -6.56
N ASP A 107 3.46 13.83 -7.89
CA ASP A 107 4.72 13.54 -8.57
C ASP A 107 5.82 14.53 -8.14
N ALA A 108 5.49 15.81 -7.99
CA ALA A 108 6.43 16.81 -7.51
C ALA A 108 6.85 16.57 -6.04
N ALA A 109 5.88 16.22 -5.16
CA ALA A 109 6.16 15.91 -3.77
C ALA A 109 7.01 14.63 -3.64
N LEU A 110 6.73 13.61 -4.45
CA LEU A 110 7.49 12.37 -4.46
C LEU A 110 8.93 12.59 -4.93
N ALA A 111 9.12 13.34 -6.02
CA ALA A 111 10.46 13.66 -6.52
C ALA A 111 11.28 14.44 -5.48
N ALA A 112 10.65 15.38 -4.77
CA ALA A 112 11.32 16.11 -3.69
C ALA A 112 11.69 15.19 -2.53
N LEU A 113 10.83 14.22 -2.18
CA LEU A 113 11.09 13.24 -1.14
C LEU A 113 12.22 12.28 -1.55
N GLU A 114 12.20 11.76 -2.77
CA GLU A 114 13.26 10.90 -3.30
C GLU A 114 14.62 11.60 -3.28
N ALA A 115 14.68 12.87 -3.71
CA ALA A 115 15.90 13.66 -3.66
C ALA A 115 16.41 13.89 -2.22
N ALA A 116 15.50 14.00 -1.25
CA ALA A 116 15.87 14.16 0.17
C ALA A 116 16.31 12.83 0.82
N LEU A 117 15.83 11.69 0.33
CA LEU A 117 16.14 10.36 0.88
C LEU A 117 17.39 9.73 0.26
N ASP A 118 17.80 10.15 -0.93
CA ASP A 118 18.95 9.58 -1.66
C ASP A 118 20.28 9.53 -0.83
N PRO A 119 20.60 10.51 0.03
CA PRO A 119 21.74 10.40 0.94
C PRO A 119 21.50 9.44 2.11
N PHE A 120 20.23 9.22 2.51
CA PHE A 120 19.86 8.41 3.67
C PHE A 120 19.72 6.94 3.33
N ASP A 121 19.32 6.62 2.11
CA ASP A 121 19.11 5.23 1.66
C ASP A 121 20.40 4.44 1.60
N ARG A 122 21.52 5.09 1.23
CA ARG A 122 22.86 4.44 1.24
C ARG A 122 23.32 4.06 2.65
N GLU A 123 23.01 4.88 3.67
CA GLU A 123 23.30 4.53 5.06
C GLU A 123 22.32 3.50 5.63
N LEU A 124 21.04 3.52 5.19
CA LEU A 124 20.01 2.60 5.66
C LEU A 124 20.18 1.21 5.08
N ASP A 125 20.55 1.07 3.81
CA ASP A 125 20.87 -0.22 3.19
C ASP A 125 22.06 -0.88 3.90
N LEU A 126 23.09 -0.11 4.23
CA LEU A 126 24.24 -0.58 5.02
C LEU A 126 23.86 -0.95 6.47
N ALA A 127 22.79 -0.35 7.03
CA ALA A 127 22.32 -0.67 8.37
C ALA A 127 21.37 -1.89 8.39
N ILE A 128 20.63 -2.13 7.30
CA ILE A 128 19.73 -3.28 7.16
C ILE A 128 20.49 -4.58 6.90
N GLU A 129 21.68 -4.51 6.29
CA GLU A 129 22.57 -5.65 6.13
C GLU A 129 23.23 -6.11 7.45
N ARG A 130 23.15 -5.30 8.52
CA ARG A 130 23.61 -5.73 9.84
C ARG A 130 22.58 -6.67 10.48
N PRO A 131 23.01 -7.86 10.94
CA PRO A 131 22.11 -8.74 11.70
C PRO A 131 21.58 -7.99 12.93
N LEU A 132 20.26 -8.04 13.12
CA LEU A 132 19.62 -7.45 14.29
C LEU A 132 20.25 -8.03 15.57
N PRO A 133 20.52 -7.19 16.59
CA PRO A 133 20.98 -7.69 17.87
C PRO A 133 19.95 -8.69 18.41
N GLN A 134 20.41 -9.86 18.80
CA GLN A 134 19.56 -10.83 19.47
C GLN A 134 19.17 -10.23 20.83
N TRP A 135 17.90 -9.97 20.99
CA TRP A 135 17.35 -9.57 22.27
C TRP A 135 17.34 -10.77 23.21
N PRO A 136 17.74 -10.61 24.48
CA PRO A 136 17.71 -11.67 25.48
C PRO A 136 16.30 -12.15 25.79
#